data_324b6b8f75c5b0998caf2e87b4bf90b7
#
_entry.id   324b6b8f75c5b0998caf2e87b4bf90b7
#
_cell.length_a   1.000
_cell.length_b   1.000
_cell.length_c   1.000
_cell.angle_alpha   90.00
_cell.angle_beta   90.00
_cell.angle_gamma   90.00
#
_symmetry.space_group_name_H-M   'P 1'
#
loop_
_entity.id
_entity.type
_entity.pdbx_description
1 polymer ?
#
loop_
_entity_poly.entity_id
_entity_poly.type
_entity_poly.pdbx_seq_one_letter_code
_entity_poly.pdbx_strand_id
1 'polypeptide(L)'
;GFSYFGASFVYIIFEDGTDIYWARSRVLEYLNFASSRMPKGVTPQIGPDATGVGWVYQYALLAKDKTLAELRTLQDWYLRYELTKAHGVAEVASIGGFVQTYQVTVDPVKLRAYGIPLAKVSQVVRDSNRDVGGRVVEMAETEYMVRGKGYLRGAADIENLVVKTEKGTPVLIRDIARVELAPDERRGLTELNGEGEVVSGIAMARYGQNALEVIHNLKEKITEVSAGLPQGVSIQAVYDRSDLIHRAIDTLKRTLIEESLIVALVCMVFLMHIRSALVAILMLPVGVLISFIAMRLLGMN
;
A
#
# COMPACT_ATOMS: atom_id res chain seq x y z
N GLY A 1 18.35 9.62 -10.48
CA GLY A 1 16.95 9.38 -10.78
C GLY A 1 16.78 8.76 -12.15
N PHE A 2 15.62 8.22 -12.38
CA PHE A 2 15.24 7.65 -13.67
C PHE A 2 13.74 7.89 -13.92
N SER A 3 13.39 8.00 -15.18
CA SER A 3 12.02 8.26 -15.60
C SER A 3 11.52 7.16 -16.53
N TYR A 4 10.28 6.76 -16.32
CA TYR A 4 9.54 5.87 -17.18
C TYR A 4 8.39 6.64 -17.84
N PHE A 5 7.67 5.95 -18.72
CA PHE A 5 6.45 6.49 -19.25
C PHE A 5 5.42 6.72 -18.13
N GLY A 6 5.12 7.99 -17.87
CA GLY A 6 4.15 8.43 -16.87
C GLY A 6 4.62 8.43 -15.40
N ALA A 7 5.89 8.10 -15.11
CA ALA A 7 6.43 8.14 -13.75
C ALA A 7 7.92 8.51 -13.73
N SER A 8 8.34 9.24 -12.71
CA SER A 8 9.75 9.57 -12.47
C SER A 8 10.10 9.29 -11.01
N PHE A 9 11.26 8.66 -10.80
CA PHE A 9 11.78 8.31 -9.48
C PHE A 9 13.10 9.02 -9.23
N VAL A 10 13.22 9.63 -8.05
CA VAL A 10 14.45 10.28 -7.60
C VAL A 10 14.87 9.62 -6.30
N TYR A 11 16.06 9.03 -6.29
CA TYR A 11 16.69 8.48 -5.09
C TYR A 11 17.64 9.51 -4.51
N ILE A 12 17.48 9.81 -3.23
CA ILE A 12 18.36 10.69 -2.48
C ILE A 12 19.10 9.81 -1.47
N ILE A 13 20.42 9.74 -1.62
CA ILE A 13 21.28 8.94 -0.76
C ILE A 13 21.95 9.90 0.21
N PHE A 14 21.77 9.66 1.49
CA PHE A 14 22.39 10.40 2.58
C PHE A 14 23.63 9.67 3.08
N GLU A 15 24.44 10.36 3.85
CA GLU A 15 25.59 9.75 4.55
C GLU A 15 25.12 8.70 5.57
N ASP A 16 25.96 7.69 5.78
CA ASP A 16 25.70 6.63 6.74
C ASP A 16 25.50 7.20 8.15
N GLY A 17 24.50 6.66 8.87
CA GLY A 17 24.13 7.12 10.20
C GLY A 17 23.18 8.31 10.23
N THR A 18 22.75 8.85 9.08
CA THR A 18 21.72 9.88 9.02
C THR A 18 20.38 9.32 9.48
N ASP A 19 19.72 10.01 10.41
CA ASP A 19 18.37 9.64 10.84
C ASP A 19 17.38 9.75 9.68
N ILE A 20 16.67 8.65 9.40
CA ILE A 20 15.76 8.53 8.26
C ILE A 20 14.59 9.52 8.35
N TYR A 21 14.08 9.80 9.55
CA TYR A 21 12.94 10.71 9.71
C TYR A 21 13.35 12.17 9.57
N TRP A 22 14.56 12.51 10.04
CA TRP A 22 15.15 13.82 9.74
C TRP A 22 15.37 14.00 8.24
N ALA A 23 15.97 13.01 7.57
CA ALA A 23 16.21 13.04 6.13
C ALA A 23 14.89 13.20 5.35
N ARG A 24 13.86 12.44 5.70
CA ARG A 24 12.52 12.53 5.09
C ARG A 24 11.91 13.92 5.28
N SER A 25 12.04 14.50 6.48
CA SER A 25 11.55 15.86 6.77
C SER A 25 12.24 16.91 5.88
N ARG A 26 13.56 16.80 5.70
CA ARG A 26 14.32 17.70 4.80
C ARG A 26 13.88 17.53 3.35
N VAL A 27 13.72 16.29 2.88
CA VAL A 27 13.23 16.02 1.53
C VAL A 27 11.84 16.64 1.31
N LEU A 28 10.92 16.47 2.24
CA LEU A 28 9.56 17.05 2.15
C LEU A 28 9.60 18.58 2.10
N GLU A 29 10.46 19.22 2.89
CA GLU A 29 10.64 20.67 2.87
C GLU A 29 11.09 21.16 1.49
N TYR A 30 12.14 20.56 0.92
CA TYR A 30 12.61 20.91 -0.42
C TYR A 30 11.62 20.54 -1.53
N LEU A 31 10.87 19.48 -1.35
CA LEU A 31 9.85 19.04 -2.29
C LEU A 31 8.72 20.07 -2.42
N ASN A 32 8.35 20.76 -1.32
CA ASN A 32 7.39 21.85 -1.34
C ASN A 32 7.88 23.02 -2.22
N PHE A 33 9.16 23.37 -2.13
CA PHE A 33 9.73 24.40 -3.00
C PHE A 33 9.81 23.95 -4.47
N ALA A 34 10.14 22.67 -4.70
CA ALA A 34 10.24 22.12 -6.05
C ALA A 34 8.87 21.99 -6.73
N SER A 35 7.78 21.78 -5.99
CA SER A 35 6.43 21.58 -6.51
C SER A 35 5.97 22.70 -7.43
N SER A 36 6.31 23.96 -7.10
CA SER A 36 5.95 25.13 -7.92
C SER A 36 6.67 25.20 -9.28
N ARG A 37 7.77 24.46 -9.43
CA ARG A 37 8.60 24.39 -10.64
C ARG A 37 8.28 23.18 -11.52
N MET A 38 7.37 22.32 -11.06
CA MET A 38 6.99 21.11 -11.80
C MET A 38 5.96 21.43 -12.88
N PRO A 39 5.86 20.61 -13.93
CA PRO A 39 4.81 20.73 -14.93
C PRO A 39 3.41 20.66 -14.29
N LYS A 40 2.44 21.35 -14.88
CA LYS A 40 1.05 21.31 -14.40
C LYS A 40 0.51 19.87 -14.38
N GLY A 41 -0.09 19.50 -13.27
CA GLY A 41 -0.68 18.17 -13.07
C GLY A 41 0.30 17.13 -12.51
N VAL A 42 1.57 17.49 -12.27
CA VAL A 42 2.53 16.61 -11.59
C VAL A 42 2.56 16.95 -10.10
N THR A 43 2.26 15.97 -9.26
CA THR A 43 2.35 16.09 -7.80
C THR A 43 3.43 15.16 -7.29
N PRO A 44 4.54 15.69 -6.75
CA PRO A 44 5.58 14.84 -6.19
C PRO A 44 5.12 14.22 -4.87
N GLN A 45 5.53 12.98 -4.63
CA GLN A 45 5.24 12.24 -3.40
C GLN A 45 6.53 11.62 -2.87
N ILE A 46 6.65 11.53 -1.54
CA ILE A 46 7.72 10.79 -0.90
C ILE A 46 7.29 9.31 -0.79
N GLY A 47 8.23 8.40 -1.00
CA GLY A 47 8.01 6.96 -0.79
C GLY A 47 7.75 6.61 0.69
N PRO A 48 7.35 5.37 1.00
CA PRO A 48 7.14 4.92 2.37
C PRO A 48 8.43 4.98 3.21
N ASP A 49 8.29 4.98 4.53
CA ASP A 49 9.39 4.89 5.49
C ASP A 49 9.88 3.44 5.65
N ALA A 50 10.16 2.80 4.52
CA ALA A 50 10.59 1.42 4.42
C ALA A 50 11.79 1.30 3.46
N THR A 51 12.47 0.16 3.52
CA THR A 51 13.53 -0.20 2.57
C THR A 51 13.07 -1.33 1.66
N GLY A 52 13.85 -1.63 0.60
CA GLY A 52 13.55 -2.75 -0.30
C GLY A 52 13.52 -4.12 0.40
N VAL A 53 14.19 -4.25 1.56
CA VAL A 53 14.12 -5.45 2.42
C VAL A 53 12.91 -5.44 3.36
N GLY A 54 12.12 -4.37 3.37
CA GLY A 54 10.92 -4.24 4.20
C GLY A 54 9.71 -5.03 3.71
N TRP A 55 9.75 -5.66 2.56
CA TRP A 55 8.69 -6.55 2.09
C TRP A 55 8.68 -7.81 2.94
N VAL A 56 7.72 -7.89 3.85
CA VAL A 56 7.70 -8.94 4.87
C VAL A 56 6.59 -9.95 4.68
N TYR A 57 5.51 -9.55 3.99
CA TYR A 57 4.36 -10.41 3.78
C TYR A 57 3.64 -10.05 2.47
N GLN A 58 3.26 -11.08 1.70
CA GLN A 58 2.46 -10.92 0.49
C GLN A 58 1.27 -11.86 0.55
N TYR A 59 0.14 -11.39 0.06
CA TYR A 59 -1.10 -12.17 0.03
C TYR A 59 -1.86 -11.94 -1.27
N ALA A 60 -2.68 -12.92 -1.63
CA ALA A 60 -3.63 -12.84 -2.72
C ALA A 60 -5.06 -12.84 -2.19
N LEU A 61 -5.94 -12.12 -2.87
CA LEU A 61 -7.38 -12.17 -2.63
C LEU A 61 -8.01 -13.17 -3.59
N LEU A 62 -8.71 -14.15 -3.03
CA LEU A 62 -9.40 -15.19 -3.78
C LEU A 62 -10.90 -15.06 -3.57
N ALA A 63 -11.65 -15.14 -4.65
CA ALA A 63 -13.10 -15.26 -4.63
C ALA A 63 -13.60 -15.93 -5.90
N LYS A 64 -14.66 -16.74 -5.78
CA LYS A 64 -15.28 -17.39 -6.94
C LYS A 64 -16.31 -16.51 -7.65
N ASP A 65 -17.00 -15.66 -6.88
CA ASP A 65 -18.15 -14.88 -7.35
C ASP A 65 -17.87 -13.37 -7.43
N LYS A 66 -16.60 -12.97 -7.46
CA LYS A 66 -16.19 -11.56 -7.53
C LYS A 66 -15.28 -11.32 -8.72
N THR A 67 -15.50 -10.20 -9.39
CA THR A 67 -14.61 -9.74 -10.46
C THR A 67 -13.30 -9.20 -9.90
N LEU A 68 -12.26 -9.19 -10.71
CA LEU A 68 -10.97 -8.58 -10.35
C LEU A 68 -11.11 -7.08 -9.97
N ALA A 69 -12.07 -6.39 -10.56
CA ALA A 69 -12.36 -4.98 -10.25
C ALA A 69 -12.97 -4.81 -8.85
N GLU A 70 -13.92 -5.69 -8.47
CA GLU A 70 -14.48 -5.69 -7.11
C GLU A 70 -13.44 -6.05 -6.06
N LEU A 71 -12.60 -7.07 -6.33
CA LEU A 71 -11.51 -7.45 -5.44
C LEU A 71 -10.46 -6.34 -5.31
N ARG A 72 -10.15 -5.64 -6.41
CA ARG A 72 -9.26 -4.49 -6.37
C ARG A 72 -9.84 -3.34 -5.56
N THR A 73 -11.12 -3.07 -5.69
CA THR A 73 -11.81 -2.06 -4.88
C THR A 73 -11.76 -2.41 -3.40
N LEU A 74 -12.01 -3.68 -3.05
CA LEU A 74 -11.91 -4.16 -1.67
C LEU A 74 -10.49 -4.02 -1.12
N GLN A 75 -9.48 -4.34 -1.93
CA GLN A 75 -8.07 -4.18 -1.57
C GLN A 75 -7.71 -2.72 -1.33
N ASP A 76 -8.05 -1.83 -2.26
CA ASP A 76 -7.62 -0.43 -2.21
C ASP A 76 -8.35 0.40 -1.15
N TRP A 77 -9.65 0.13 -0.91
CA TRP A 77 -10.50 0.96 -0.07
C TRP A 77 -10.81 0.37 1.32
N TYR A 78 -10.53 -0.90 1.54
CA TYR A 78 -10.75 -1.54 2.83
C TYR A 78 -9.45 -2.18 3.37
N LEU A 79 -8.95 -3.23 2.73
CA LEU A 79 -7.82 -4.00 3.25
C LEU A 79 -6.55 -3.19 3.40
N ARG A 80 -6.20 -2.41 2.40
CA ARG A 80 -5.02 -1.54 2.44
C ARG A 80 -5.03 -0.62 3.65
N TYR A 81 -6.15 0.04 3.93
CA TYR A 81 -6.28 0.95 5.07
C TYR A 81 -6.25 0.22 6.40
N GLU A 82 -7.00 -0.88 6.52
CA GLU A 82 -7.06 -1.62 7.76
C GLU A 82 -5.73 -2.29 8.11
N LEU A 83 -5.08 -2.91 7.14
CA LEU A 83 -3.79 -3.59 7.36
C LEU A 83 -2.64 -2.62 7.61
N THR A 84 -2.68 -1.40 7.06
CA THR A 84 -1.67 -0.37 7.37
C THR A 84 -1.75 0.11 8.82
N LYS A 85 -2.87 -0.11 9.54
CA LYS A 85 -3.01 0.21 10.97
C LYS A 85 -2.26 -0.77 11.87
N ALA A 86 -1.85 -1.94 11.37
CA ALA A 86 -1.05 -2.88 12.14
C ALA A 86 0.28 -2.24 12.55
N HIS A 87 0.64 -2.43 13.82
CA HIS A 87 1.86 -1.79 14.37
C HIS A 87 3.12 -2.22 13.61
N GLY A 88 3.92 -1.25 13.19
CA GLY A 88 5.16 -1.48 12.46
C GLY A 88 5.00 -1.63 10.94
N VAL A 89 3.78 -1.62 10.40
CA VAL A 89 3.53 -1.60 8.95
C VAL A 89 3.69 -0.18 8.42
N ALA A 90 4.53 0.00 7.40
CA ALA A 90 4.75 1.29 6.73
C ALA A 90 3.70 1.55 5.65
N GLU A 91 3.45 0.53 4.84
CA GLU A 91 2.54 0.60 3.70
C GLU A 91 2.05 -0.80 3.33
N VAL A 92 0.87 -0.84 2.73
CA VAL A 92 0.35 -2.01 2.01
C VAL A 92 0.12 -1.62 0.57
N ALA A 93 0.97 -2.09 -0.33
CA ALA A 93 0.86 -1.83 -1.76
C ALA A 93 -0.08 -2.84 -2.44
N SER A 94 -0.88 -2.36 -3.39
CA SER A 94 -1.81 -3.18 -4.16
C SER A 94 -1.25 -3.47 -5.54
N ILE A 95 -1.30 -4.72 -5.99
CA ILE A 95 -0.89 -5.15 -7.32
C ILE A 95 -1.98 -6.04 -7.94
N GLY A 96 -2.11 -5.98 -9.26
CA GLY A 96 -3.10 -6.78 -10.01
C GLY A 96 -4.51 -6.23 -9.95
N GLY A 97 -5.41 -6.92 -10.63
CA GLY A 97 -6.80 -6.49 -10.78
C GLY A 97 -6.97 -5.22 -11.60
N PHE A 98 -8.18 -4.68 -11.55
CA PHE A 98 -8.56 -3.48 -12.30
C PHE A 98 -9.10 -2.40 -11.36
N VAL A 99 -8.54 -1.20 -11.44
CA VAL A 99 -9.15 -0.03 -10.81
C VAL A 99 -10.37 0.37 -11.63
N GLN A 100 -11.51 0.48 -10.99
CA GLN A 100 -12.76 0.93 -11.64
C GLN A 100 -12.77 2.44 -11.81
N THR A 101 -13.13 2.89 -13.01
CA THR A 101 -13.32 4.30 -13.34
C THR A 101 -14.66 4.51 -14.04
N TYR A 102 -15.19 5.71 -13.97
CA TYR A 102 -16.29 6.14 -14.84
C TYR A 102 -15.68 6.63 -16.15
N GLN A 103 -15.85 5.85 -17.20
CA GLN A 103 -15.36 6.19 -18.53
C GLN A 103 -16.45 6.93 -19.32
N VAL A 104 -16.13 8.12 -19.79
CA VAL A 104 -16.99 8.92 -20.67
C VAL A 104 -16.47 8.82 -22.10
N THR A 105 -17.08 7.92 -22.90
CA THR A 105 -16.70 7.70 -24.29
C THR A 105 -17.53 8.61 -25.19
N VAL A 106 -16.91 9.67 -25.70
CA VAL A 106 -17.59 10.66 -26.54
C VAL A 106 -17.75 10.20 -27.98
N ASP A 107 -18.86 10.57 -28.62
CA ASP A 107 -19.10 10.36 -30.04
C ASP A 107 -18.61 11.58 -30.84
N PRO A 108 -17.55 11.44 -31.67
CA PRO A 108 -16.99 12.55 -32.42
C PRO A 108 -17.97 13.17 -33.45
N VAL A 109 -18.90 12.36 -33.98
CA VAL A 109 -19.89 12.83 -34.94
C VAL A 109 -20.92 13.73 -34.26
N LYS A 110 -21.39 13.30 -33.08
CA LYS A 110 -22.31 14.08 -32.26
C LYS A 110 -21.64 15.35 -31.72
N LEU A 111 -20.40 15.28 -31.24
CA LEU A 111 -19.63 16.47 -30.82
C LEU A 111 -19.59 17.52 -31.93
N ARG A 112 -19.32 17.09 -33.16
CA ARG A 112 -19.26 17.97 -34.32
C ARG A 112 -20.63 18.54 -34.68
N ALA A 113 -21.69 17.71 -34.63
CA ALA A 113 -23.06 18.14 -34.92
C ALA A 113 -23.56 19.21 -33.96
N TYR A 114 -23.24 19.09 -32.67
CA TYR A 114 -23.58 20.07 -31.62
C TYR A 114 -22.55 21.22 -31.49
N GLY A 115 -21.45 21.20 -32.26
CA GLY A 115 -20.38 22.19 -32.16
C GLY A 115 -19.71 22.24 -30.78
N ILE A 116 -19.52 21.08 -30.15
CA ILE A 116 -18.96 20.98 -28.79
C ILE A 116 -17.51 20.46 -28.90
N PRO A 117 -16.51 21.23 -28.44
CA PRO A 117 -15.14 20.75 -28.39
C PRO A 117 -14.95 19.76 -27.23
N LEU A 118 -14.09 18.75 -27.41
CA LEU A 118 -13.78 17.73 -26.40
C LEU A 118 -13.32 18.34 -25.06
N ALA A 119 -12.53 19.42 -25.14
CA ALA A 119 -12.07 20.14 -23.96
C ALA A 119 -13.24 20.66 -23.09
N LYS A 120 -14.37 21.05 -23.72
CA LYS A 120 -15.56 21.48 -22.98
C LYS A 120 -16.21 20.36 -22.19
N VAL A 121 -16.24 19.14 -22.76
CA VAL A 121 -16.76 17.94 -22.07
C VAL A 121 -15.90 17.64 -20.85
N SER A 122 -14.57 17.59 -21.00
CA SER A 122 -13.62 17.38 -19.91
C SER A 122 -13.75 18.45 -18.80
N GLN A 123 -13.95 19.71 -19.21
CA GLN A 123 -14.14 20.81 -18.26
C GLN A 123 -15.43 20.66 -17.46
N VAL A 124 -16.54 20.31 -18.13
CA VAL A 124 -17.84 20.13 -17.47
C VAL A 124 -17.78 19.00 -16.44
N VAL A 125 -17.23 17.84 -16.80
CA VAL A 125 -17.10 16.71 -15.87
C VAL A 125 -16.25 17.09 -14.65
N ARG A 126 -15.14 17.81 -14.86
CA ARG A 126 -14.25 18.25 -13.77
C ARG A 126 -14.92 19.26 -12.84
N ASP A 127 -15.66 20.22 -13.40
CA ASP A 127 -16.27 21.30 -12.62
C ASP A 127 -17.53 20.83 -11.88
N SER A 128 -18.17 19.77 -12.35
CA SER A 128 -19.43 19.28 -11.79
C SER A 128 -19.28 18.35 -10.58
N ASN A 129 -18.07 17.87 -10.27
CA ASN A 129 -17.83 16.98 -9.14
C ASN A 129 -17.27 17.73 -7.93
N ARG A 130 -18.08 18.66 -7.38
CA ARG A 130 -17.67 19.43 -6.20
C ARG A 130 -18.87 19.98 -5.44
N ASP A 131 -18.76 20.01 -4.12
CA ASP A 131 -19.67 20.77 -3.27
C ASP A 131 -19.28 22.25 -3.27
N VAL A 132 -20.28 23.11 -3.25
CA VAL A 132 -20.09 24.55 -3.17
C VAL A 132 -20.73 25.06 -1.90
N GLY A 133 -19.96 25.72 -1.03
CA GLY A 133 -20.48 26.48 0.10
C GLY A 133 -21.26 27.70 -0.38
N GLY A 134 -22.48 27.85 0.08
CA GLY A 134 -23.31 29.03 -0.17
C GLY A 134 -23.17 30.06 0.94
N ARG A 135 -23.94 31.13 0.85
CA ARG A 135 -24.07 32.14 1.90
C ARG A 135 -24.95 31.62 3.04
N VAL A 136 -24.83 32.26 4.18
CA VAL A 136 -25.77 32.09 5.28
C VAL A 136 -27.04 32.83 4.95
N VAL A 137 -28.20 32.22 5.21
CA VAL A 137 -29.52 32.84 5.13
C VAL A 137 -30.03 32.99 6.56
N GLU A 138 -30.29 34.20 6.96
CA GLU A 138 -30.92 34.50 8.27
C GLU A 138 -32.43 34.46 8.14
N MET A 139 -33.07 33.62 8.92
CA MET A 139 -34.53 33.57 9.04
C MET A 139 -34.94 33.37 10.49
N ALA A 140 -35.79 34.23 11.01
CA ALA A 140 -36.35 34.15 12.38
C ALA A 140 -35.26 33.97 13.47
N GLU A 141 -34.27 34.85 13.49
CA GLU A 141 -33.14 34.86 14.46
C GLU A 141 -32.25 33.62 14.40
N THR A 142 -32.34 32.82 13.33
CA THR A 142 -31.53 31.62 13.11
C THR A 142 -30.77 31.73 11.78
N GLU A 143 -29.47 31.41 11.81
CA GLU A 143 -28.65 31.32 10.62
C GLU A 143 -28.72 29.94 9.99
N TYR A 144 -29.01 29.88 8.69
CA TYR A 144 -29.01 28.66 7.89
C TYR A 144 -27.88 28.71 6.87
N MET A 145 -26.98 27.75 6.96
CA MET A 145 -25.91 27.61 5.97
C MET A 145 -26.44 26.91 4.71
N VAL A 146 -26.34 27.58 3.57
CA VAL A 146 -26.69 27.01 2.27
C VAL A 146 -25.51 26.21 1.73
N ARG A 147 -25.72 24.93 1.41
CA ARG A 147 -24.73 24.05 0.80
C ARG A 147 -25.27 23.51 -0.52
N GLY A 148 -24.59 23.80 -1.62
CA GLY A 148 -24.81 23.14 -2.91
C GLY A 148 -24.14 21.78 -2.93
N LYS A 149 -24.93 20.69 -2.88
CA LYS A 149 -24.42 19.32 -3.01
C LYS A 149 -24.21 19.00 -4.48
N GLY A 150 -22.95 18.87 -4.92
CA GLY A 150 -22.58 18.64 -6.31
C GLY A 150 -21.69 17.42 -6.55
N TYR A 151 -21.47 16.57 -5.54
CA TYR A 151 -20.71 15.33 -5.76
C TYR A 151 -21.51 14.34 -6.60
N LEU A 152 -20.86 13.83 -7.65
CA LEU A 152 -21.41 12.80 -8.54
C LEU A 152 -21.41 11.45 -7.80
N ARG A 153 -22.51 10.71 -7.85
CA ARG A 153 -22.72 9.45 -7.13
C ARG A 153 -22.62 8.23 -8.04
N GLY A 154 -22.73 8.42 -9.35
CA GLY A 154 -22.72 7.34 -10.31
C GLY A 154 -22.80 7.79 -11.75
N ALA A 155 -22.85 6.83 -12.67
CA ALA A 155 -22.91 7.08 -14.11
C ALA A 155 -24.09 7.97 -14.50
N ALA A 156 -25.27 7.75 -13.92
CA ALA A 156 -26.47 8.52 -14.21
C ALA A 156 -26.31 10.03 -13.91
N ASP A 157 -25.61 10.39 -12.84
CA ASP A 157 -25.33 11.79 -12.53
C ASP A 157 -24.41 12.42 -13.59
N ILE A 158 -23.40 11.68 -14.04
CA ILE A 158 -22.51 12.11 -15.11
C ILE A 158 -23.25 12.27 -16.43
N GLU A 159 -24.11 11.32 -16.78
CA GLU A 159 -24.95 11.36 -17.99
C GLU A 159 -25.85 12.59 -18.05
N ASN A 160 -26.33 13.06 -16.91
CA ASN A 160 -27.23 14.21 -16.79
C ASN A 160 -26.53 15.57 -16.71
N LEU A 161 -25.19 15.62 -16.77
CA LEU A 161 -24.47 16.90 -16.79
C LEU A 161 -24.78 17.69 -18.07
N VAL A 162 -25.07 18.98 -17.90
CA VAL A 162 -25.33 19.90 -19.00
C VAL A 162 -24.01 20.39 -19.57
N VAL A 163 -23.75 20.11 -20.86
CA VAL A 163 -22.54 20.53 -21.57
C VAL A 163 -22.73 21.88 -22.25
N LYS A 164 -23.93 22.09 -22.85
CA LYS A 164 -24.30 23.30 -23.60
C LYS A 164 -25.79 23.49 -23.51
N THR A 165 -26.24 24.72 -23.60
CA THR A 165 -27.68 25.02 -23.80
C THR A 165 -27.84 25.70 -25.17
N GLU A 166 -28.71 25.16 -25.99
CA GLU A 166 -29.01 25.68 -27.32
C GLU A 166 -30.49 26.01 -27.44
N LYS A 167 -30.79 27.28 -27.69
CA LYS A 167 -32.20 27.77 -27.82
C LYS A 167 -33.10 27.36 -26.63
N GLY A 168 -32.55 27.32 -25.42
CA GLY A 168 -33.29 26.92 -24.20
C GLY A 168 -33.32 25.41 -23.93
N THR A 169 -32.82 24.58 -24.88
CA THR A 169 -32.75 23.12 -24.69
C THR A 169 -31.36 22.72 -24.22
N PRO A 170 -31.19 22.02 -23.08
CA PRO A 170 -29.90 21.54 -22.63
C PRO A 170 -29.43 20.34 -23.46
N VAL A 171 -28.15 20.33 -23.83
CA VAL A 171 -27.44 19.19 -24.38
C VAL A 171 -26.69 18.51 -23.24
N LEU A 172 -27.00 17.29 -22.95
CA LEU A 172 -26.45 16.52 -21.84
C LEU A 172 -25.28 15.62 -22.28
N ILE A 173 -24.50 15.11 -21.34
CA ILE A 173 -23.43 14.15 -21.63
C ILE A 173 -23.99 12.93 -22.35
N ARG A 174 -25.14 12.37 -21.93
CA ARG A 174 -25.78 11.22 -22.58
C ARG A 174 -26.15 11.43 -24.07
N ASP A 175 -26.32 12.68 -24.49
CA ASP A 175 -26.67 13.00 -25.86
C ASP A 175 -25.46 12.89 -26.79
N ILE A 176 -24.23 13.05 -26.26
CA ILE A 176 -22.98 13.12 -27.00
C ILE A 176 -21.94 12.06 -26.59
N ALA A 177 -22.19 11.31 -25.54
CA ALA A 177 -21.27 10.33 -24.99
C ALA A 177 -22.02 9.15 -24.35
N ARG A 178 -21.31 8.05 -24.15
CA ARG A 178 -21.72 6.91 -23.30
C ARG A 178 -20.92 6.94 -22.03
N VAL A 179 -21.58 6.73 -20.90
CA VAL A 179 -20.94 6.65 -19.58
C VAL A 179 -21.07 5.23 -19.05
N GLU A 180 -19.96 4.63 -18.70
CA GLU A 180 -19.94 3.27 -18.18
C GLU A 180 -18.83 3.09 -17.13
N LEU A 181 -18.98 2.07 -16.27
CA LEU A 181 -17.89 1.61 -15.44
C LEU A 181 -16.93 0.80 -16.32
N ALA A 182 -15.68 1.21 -16.35
CA ALA A 182 -14.64 0.57 -17.13
C ALA A 182 -13.34 0.47 -16.31
N PRO A 183 -12.44 -0.46 -16.67
CA PRO A 183 -11.14 -0.52 -16.06
C PRO A 183 -10.29 0.70 -16.45
N ASP A 184 -9.55 1.24 -15.47
CA ASP A 184 -8.49 2.21 -15.72
C ASP A 184 -7.33 1.56 -16.48
N GLU A 185 -6.42 2.37 -16.98
CA GLU A 185 -5.22 1.89 -17.67
C GLU A 185 -4.43 0.94 -16.77
N ARG A 186 -4.20 -0.25 -17.28
CA ARG A 186 -3.59 -1.32 -16.50
C ARG A 186 -2.08 -1.16 -16.43
N ARG A 187 -1.53 -1.08 -15.21
CA ARG A 187 -0.10 -0.88 -14.97
C ARG A 187 0.61 -2.09 -14.37
N GLY A 188 -0.12 -3.12 -14.00
CA GLY A 188 0.44 -4.33 -13.38
C GLY A 188 -0.51 -5.51 -13.47
N LEU A 189 0.07 -6.69 -13.41
CA LEU A 189 -0.61 -7.98 -13.43
C LEU A 189 -0.03 -8.84 -12.33
N THR A 190 -0.89 -9.55 -11.62
CA THR A 190 -0.49 -10.57 -10.66
C THR A 190 -1.22 -11.85 -10.99
N GLU A 191 -0.49 -12.93 -11.05
CA GLU A 191 -0.99 -14.27 -11.29
C GLU A 191 -0.61 -15.18 -10.12
N LEU A 192 -1.44 -16.15 -9.82
CA LEU A 192 -1.20 -17.13 -8.76
C LEU A 192 -1.16 -18.54 -9.34
N ASN A 193 -0.01 -19.21 -9.22
CA ASN A 193 0.21 -20.64 -9.56
C ASN A 193 -0.11 -21.04 -11.02
N GLY A 194 -0.23 -20.11 -11.96
CA GLY A 194 -0.68 -20.44 -13.32
C GLY A 194 -2.19 -20.66 -13.43
N GLU A 195 -2.96 -20.37 -12.38
CA GLU A 195 -4.41 -20.60 -12.36
C GLU A 195 -5.23 -19.39 -12.78
N GLY A 196 -4.57 -18.22 -12.95
CA GLY A 196 -5.19 -17.00 -13.43
C GLY A 196 -4.83 -15.77 -12.61
N GLU A 197 -5.42 -14.65 -13.01
CA GLU A 197 -5.15 -13.36 -12.40
C GLU A 197 -5.81 -13.23 -11.03
N VAL A 198 -5.06 -12.61 -10.11
CA VAL A 198 -5.51 -12.29 -8.77
C VAL A 198 -5.22 -10.84 -8.41
N VAL A 199 -5.86 -10.35 -7.36
CA VAL A 199 -5.48 -9.12 -6.68
C VAL A 199 -4.59 -9.46 -5.52
N SER A 200 -3.48 -8.77 -5.38
CA SER A 200 -2.47 -9.02 -4.35
C SER A 200 -2.17 -7.77 -3.53
N GLY A 201 -1.81 -7.99 -2.26
CA GLY A 201 -1.30 -6.98 -1.37
C GLY A 201 0.11 -7.33 -0.90
N ILE A 202 0.97 -6.31 -0.81
CA ILE A 202 2.34 -6.42 -0.31
C ILE A 202 2.47 -5.53 0.91
N ALA A 203 2.68 -6.12 2.08
CA ALA A 203 2.91 -5.38 3.31
C ALA A 203 4.40 -5.12 3.52
N MET A 204 4.73 -3.88 3.84
CA MET A 204 6.08 -3.40 4.08
C MET A 204 6.26 -3.02 5.54
N ALA A 205 7.30 -3.56 6.19
CA ALA A 205 7.69 -3.15 7.52
C ALA A 205 8.39 -1.79 7.49
N ARG A 206 8.16 -0.98 8.52
CA ARG A 206 8.90 0.27 8.73
C ARG A 206 10.37 0.01 8.98
N TYR A 207 11.18 0.97 8.58
CA TYR A 207 12.60 0.95 8.87
C TYR A 207 12.86 0.84 10.38
N GLY A 208 13.78 -0.05 10.76
CA GLY A 208 14.16 -0.27 12.16
C GLY A 208 13.21 -1.12 13.00
N GLN A 209 12.07 -1.55 12.46
CA GLN A 209 11.13 -2.43 13.16
C GLN A 209 11.55 -3.91 13.08
N ASN A 210 11.21 -4.67 14.10
CA ASN A 210 11.43 -6.11 14.10
C ASN A 210 10.45 -6.81 13.14
N ALA A 211 10.99 -7.43 12.08
CA ALA A 211 10.17 -8.05 11.04
C ALA A 211 9.24 -9.15 11.55
N LEU A 212 9.65 -9.98 12.53
CA LEU A 212 8.79 -11.01 13.11
C LEU A 212 7.60 -10.43 13.86
N GLU A 213 7.84 -9.37 14.63
CA GLU A 213 6.79 -8.67 15.37
C GLU A 213 5.80 -8.01 14.41
N VAL A 214 6.29 -7.33 13.37
CA VAL A 214 5.44 -6.71 12.35
C VAL A 214 4.58 -7.75 11.62
N ILE A 215 5.15 -8.91 11.26
CA ILE A 215 4.39 -10.00 10.62
C ILE A 215 3.35 -10.56 11.57
N HIS A 216 3.67 -10.72 12.85
CA HIS A 216 2.72 -11.18 13.85
C HIS A 216 1.53 -10.24 13.97
N ASN A 217 1.78 -8.94 14.18
CA ASN A 217 0.75 -7.90 14.26
C ASN A 217 -0.11 -7.85 12.99
N LEU A 218 0.53 -8.01 11.83
CA LEU A 218 -0.17 -8.04 10.55
C LEU A 218 -1.09 -9.27 10.42
N LYS A 219 -0.65 -10.46 10.83
CA LYS A 219 -1.46 -11.68 10.81
C LYS A 219 -2.66 -11.59 11.74
N GLU A 220 -2.48 -11.02 12.93
CA GLU A 220 -3.58 -10.74 13.85
C GLU A 220 -4.59 -9.78 13.20
N LYS A 221 -4.09 -8.71 12.56
CA LYS A 221 -4.96 -7.77 11.86
C LYS A 221 -5.66 -8.38 10.65
N ILE A 222 -4.99 -9.26 9.88
CA ILE A 222 -5.63 -10.02 8.80
C ILE A 222 -6.77 -10.88 9.35
N THR A 223 -6.57 -11.54 10.48
CA THR A 223 -7.61 -12.36 11.12
C THR A 223 -8.82 -11.51 11.54
N GLU A 224 -8.57 -10.35 12.14
CA GLU A 224 -9.60 -9.39 12.53
C GLU A 224 -10.43 -8.92 11.31
N VAL A 225 -9.76 -8.42 10.27
CA VAL A 225 -10.43 -7.86 9.09
C VAL A 225 -11.11 -8.93 8.23
N SER A 226 -10.66 -10.17 8.30
CA SER A 226 -11.24 -11.29 7.56
C SER A 226 -12.69 -11.55 7.96
N ALA A 227 -13.07 -11.25 9.20
CA ALA A 227 -14.44 -11.36 9.67
C ALA A 227 -15.39 -10.34 8.98
N GLY A 228 -14.86 -9.23 8.50
CA GLY A 228 -15.62 -8.19 7.79
C GLY A 228 -15.64 -8.33 6.26
N LEU A 229 -14.97 -9.35 5.71
CA LEU A 229 -14.93 -9.57 4.28
C LEU A 229 -16.29 -10.07 3.74
N PRO A 230 -16.65 -9.71 2.51
CA PRO A 230 -17.83 -10.28 1.85
C PRO A 230 -17.73 -11.81 1.76
N GLN A 231 -18.89 -12.47 1.80
CA GLN A 231 -18.97 -13.93 1.65
C GLN A 231 -18.21 -14.40 0.40
N GLY A 232 -17.43 -15.48 0.53
CA GLY A 232 -16.67 -16.08 -0.56
C GLY A 232 -15.33 -15.41 -0.87
N VAL A 233 -14.99 -14.30 -0.21
CA VAL A 233 -13.66 -13.67 -0.32
C VAL A 233 -12.75 -14.20 0.79
N SER A 234 -11.54 -14.61 0.41
CA SER A 234 -10.50 -15.06 1.35
C SER A 234 -9.15 -14.42 1.04
N ILE A 235 -8.34 -14.29 2.08
CA ILE A 235 -6.96 -13.82 2.00
C ILE A 235 -6.05 -15.05 2.09
N GLN A 236 -5.25 -15.28 1.06
CA GLN A 236 -4.26 -16.35 1.03
C GLN A 236 -2.84 -15.76 1.12
N ALA A 237 -2.07 -16.20 2.11
CA ALA A 237 -0.65 -15.88 2.18
C ALA A 237 0.09 -16.51 0.99
N VAL A 238 0.91 -15.69 0.31
CA VAL A 238 1.75 -16.14 -0.81
C VAL A 238 3.23 -16.10 -0.42
N TYR A 239 3.61 -15.09 0.35
CA TYR A 239 4.95 -14.96 0.90
C TYR A 239 4.88 -14.53 2.36
N ASP A 240 5.57 -15.27 3.22
CA ASP A 240 5.68 -14.98 4.63
C ASP A 240 7.15 -15.07 5.05
N ARG A 241 7.74 -13.91 5.32
CA ARG A 241 9.15 -13.85 5.70
C ARG A 241 9.43 -14.49 7.07
N SER A 242 8.43 -14.64 7.92
CA SER A 242 8.61 -15.30 9.22
C SER A 242 9.10 -16.75 9.07
N ASP A 243 8.66 -17.46 8.03
CA ASP A 243 9.10 -18.82 7.75
C ASP A 243 10.61 -18.91 7.45
N LEU A 244 11.14 -17.94 6.71
CA LEU A 244 12.57 -17.85 6.45
C LEU A 244 13.36 -17.56 7.73
N ILE A 245 12.86 -16.60 8.54
CA ILE A 245 13.51 -16.21 9.79
C ILE A 245 13.50 -17.37 10.78
N HIS A 246 12.39 -18.09 10.95
CA HIS A 246 12.31 -19.26 11.83
C HIS A 246 13.27 -20.36 11.38
N ARG A 247 13.32 -20.68 10.08
CA ARG A 247 14.28 -21.67 9.57
C ARG A 247 15.73 -21.25 9.81
N ALA A 248 16.07 -19.99 9.67
CA ALA A 248 17.41 -19.48 9.97
C ALA A 248 17.75 -19.65 11.46
N ILE A 249 16.80 -19.30 12.36
CA ILE A 249 16.94 -19.46 13.81
C ILE A 249 17.10 -20.93 14.18
N ASP A 250 16.30 -21.83 13.61
CA ASP A 250 16.36 -23.25 13.90
C ASP A 250 17.65 -23.89 13.40
N THR A 251 18.14 -23.47 12.24
CA THR A 251 19.45 -23.87 11.73
C THR A 251 20.56 -23.42 12.68
N LEU A 252 20.54 -22.16 13.12
CA LEU A 252 21.51 -21.63 14.07
C LEU A 252 21.48 -22.40 15.39
N LYS A 253 20.30 -22.64 15.97
CA LYS A 253 20.13 -23.42 17.20
C LYS A 253 20.68 -24.82 17.06
N ARG A 254 20.36 -25.51 15.95
CA ARG A 254 20.82 -26.85 15.67
C ARG A 254 22.36 -26.91 15.57
N THR A 255 22.96 -26.02 14.77
CA THR A 255 24.41 -25.96 14.61
C THR A 255 25.08 -25.69 15.96
N LEU A 256 24.57 -24.76 16.76
CA LEU A 256 25.10 -24.43 18.07
C LEU A 256 25.06 -25.61 19.05
N ILE A 257 23.99 -26.40 19.02
CA ILE A 257 23.87 -27.63 19.82
C ILE A 257 24.85 -28.69 19.32
N GLU A 258 24.93 -28.94 18.02
CA GLU A 258 25.84 -29.92 17.41
C GLU A 258 27.31 -29.57 17.73
N GLU A 259 27.72 -28.32 17.53
CA GLU A 259 29.09 -27.85 17.86
C GLU A 259 29.38 -27.94 19.36
N SER A 260 28.42 -27.56 20.21
CA SER A 260 28.58 -27.67 21.66
C SER A 260 28.74 -29.11 22.11
N LEU A 261 28.01 -30.06 21.53
CA LEU A 261 28.15 -31.49 21.81
C LEU A 261 29.50 -32.05 21.38
N ILE A 262 29.97 -31.66 20.17
CA ILE A 262 31.30 -32.08 19.65
C ILE A 262 32.42 -31.54 20.58
N VAL A 263 32.35 -30.24 20.92
CA VAL A 263 33.35 -29.63 21.84
C VAL A 263 33.29 -30.31 23.21
N ALA A 264 32.09 -30.59 23.72
CA ALA A 264 31.91 -31.31 24.97
C ALA A 264 32.58 -32.70 24.96
N LEU A 265 32.36 -33.46 23.88
CA LEU A 265 32.91 -34.80 23.71
C LEU A 265 34.45 -34.74 23.63
N VAL A 266 34.99 -33.81 22.82
CA VAL A 266 36.45 -33.62 22.70
C VAL A 266 37.06 -33.24 24.06
N CYS A 267 36.45 -32.27 24.77
CA CYS A 267 36.91 -31.86 26.10
C CYS A 267 36.88 -32.98 27.12
N MET A 268 35.82 -33.84 27.11
CA MET A 268 35.75 -35.03 27.99
C MET A 268 36.85 -36.01 27.70
N VAL A 269 37.13 -36.31 26.43
CA VAL A 269 38.18 -37.26 26.01
C VAL A 269 39.58 -36.77 26.36
N PHE A 270 39.90 -35.51 26.12
CA PHE A 270 41.25 -34.97 26.34
C PHE A 270 41.52 -34.58 27.78
N LEU A 271 40.58 -34.07 28.50
CA LEU A 271 40.80 -33.60 29.87
C LEU A 271 40.64 -34.73 30.92
N MET A 272 40.00 -35.85 30.58
CA MET A 272 39.75 -37.00 31.49
C MET A 272 39.17 -36.61 32.86
N HIS A 273 38.72 -35.36 32.99
CA HIS A 273 38.15 -34.77 34.23
C HIS A 273 36.82 -34.09 33.94
N ILE A 274 35.74 -34.76 34.35
CA ILE A 274 34.36 -34.32 34.12
C ILE A 274 34.08 -32.91 34.62
N ARG A 275 34.66 -32.54 35.79
CA ARG A 275 34.43 -31.19 36.35
C ARG A 275 35.02 -30.07 35.49
N SER A 276 36.22 -30.24 34.92
CA SER A 276 36.86 -29.26 34.08
C SER A 276 36.22 -29.19 32.67
N ALA A 277 35.77 -30.34 32.14
CA ALA A 277 35.03 -30.42 30.92
C ALA A 277 33.69 -29.69 31.02
N LEU A 278 32.99 -29.81 32.15
CA LEU A 278 31.69 -29.18 32.36
C LEU A 278 31.77 -27.65 32.39
N VAL A 279 32.86 -27.11 32.94
CA VAL A 279 33.10 -25.63 32.93
C VAL A 279 33.30 -25.17 31.47
N ALA A 280 34.13 -25.83 30.69
CA ALA A 280 34.36 -25.45 29.28
C ALA A 280 33.09 -25.56 28.43
N ILE A 281 32.30 -26.61 28.64
CA ILE A 281 31.02 -26.83 27.93
C ILE A 281 29.99 -25.74 28.25
N LEU A 282 29.90 -25.30 29.51
CA LEU A 282 28.94 -24.27 29.93
C LEU A 282 29.37 -22.86 29.48
N MET A 283 30.68 -22.60 29.40
CA MET A 283 31.20 -21.26 29.01
C MET A 283 30.81 -20.89 27.59
N LEU A 284 30.72 -21.83 26.66
CA LEU A 284 30.42 -21.54 25.25
C LEU A 284 28.98 -21.05 25.05
N PRO A 285 27.93 -21.73 25.50
CA PRO A 285 26.56 -21.21 25.39
C PRO A 285 26.34 -19.95 26.26
N VAL A 286 26.99 -19.84 27.44
CA VAL A 286 26.92 -18.63 28.27
C VAL A 286 27.53 -17.42 27.54
N GLY A 287 28.68 -17.59 26.88
CA GLY A 287 29.30 -16.53 26.09
C GLY A 287 28.38 -16.02 24.96
N VAL A 288 27.75 -16.95 24.24
CA VAL A 288 26.77 -16.62 23.18
C VAL A 288 25.55 -15.87 23.77
N LEU A 289 25.00 -16.35 24.90
CA LEU A 289 23.88 -15.69 25.55
C LEU A 289 24.23 -14.27 26.04
N ILE A 290 25.42 -14.09 26.62
CA ILE A 290 25.92 -12.75 27.01
C ILE A 290 26.01 -11.83 25.81
N SER A 291 26.48 -12.31 24.65
CA SER A 291 26.55 -11.53 23.42
C SER A 291 25.15 -11.09 22.97
N PHE A 292 24.17 -11.97 22.99
CA PHE A 292 22.78 -11.60 22.65
C PHE A 292 22.17 -10.62 23.65
N ILE A 293 22.45 -10.76 24.93
CA ILE A 293 22.02 -9.80 25.95
C ILE A 293 22.64 -8.42 25.69
N ALA A 294 23.93 -8.38 25.40
CA ALA A 294 24.61 -7.13 25.07
C ALA A 294 24.05 -6.47 23.82
N MET A 295 23.81 -7.23 22.75
CA MET A 295 23.15 -6.72 21.54
C MET A 295 21.78 -6.13 21.82
N ARG A 296 20.95 -6.81 22.64
CA ARG A 296 19.66 -6.31 23.05
C ARG A 296 19.74 -5.01 23.87
N LEU A 297 20.69 -4.92 24.80
CA LEU A 297 20.91 -3.71 25.61
C LEU A 297 21.41 -2.53 24.76
N LEU A 298 22.16 -2.79 23.71
CA LEU A 298 22.62 -1.81 22.74
C LEU A 298 21.57 -1.43 21.69
N GLY A 299 20.35 -1.98 21.75
CA GLY A 299 19.28 -1.69 20.81
C GLY A 299 19.52 -2.24 19.40
N MET A 300 20.40 -3.21 19.26
CA MET A 300 20.66 -3.89 17.97
C MET A 300 19.54 -4.90 17.72
N ASN A 301 18.79 -4.70 16.63
CA ASN A 301 17.71 -5.59 16.19
C ASN A 301 18.19 -6.55 15.09
#